data_1a46c291891394e7dc7f4292630922b3
#
_entry.id   1a46c291891394e7dc7f4292630922b3
#
_cell.length_a   1.000
_cell.length_b   1.000
_cell.length_c   1.000
_cell.angle_alpha   90.00
_cell.angle_beta   90.00
_cell.angle_gamma   90.00
#
_symmetry.space_group_name_H-M   'P 1'
#
loop_
_entity.id
_entity.type
_entity.pdbx_description
1 polymer ?
#
loop_
_entity_poly.entity_id
_entity_poly.type
_entity_poly.pdbx_seq_one_letter_code
_entity_poly.pdbx_strand_id
1 'polypeptide(L)'
;INKLFEEGADRSVITDELNKLRDVSIHYAKKGDIIYTILKSRYDVTGPSDVMWTVDDEIRDELRRVTDGTLSDEEWLEKSKAVVKRADEMIYKESNILFPICVQFFKDEEWEEVGRDLKEYDFCLLKEEPAEWEKASKEDYTHRAAKEGKNGAAGNDEVIFALGHMTPYQLEAMLNTIPLEL
;
A
#
# COMPACT_ATOMS: atom_id res chain seq x y z
N ILE A 1 7.01 3.73 15.72
CA ILE A 1 8.45 3.67 15.46
C ILE A 1 9.00 5.09 15.29
N ASN A 2 8.40 5.97 14.45
CA ASN A 2 8.87 7.35 14.24
C ASN A 2 9.07 8.10 15.56
N LYS A 3 8.12 7.98 16.50
CA LYS A 3 8.23 8.59 17.83
C LYS A 3 9.44 8.07 18.63
N LEU A 4 9.77 6.79 18.53
CA LEU A 4 10.93 6.21 19.20
C LEU A 4 12.25 6.79 18.66
N PHE A 5 12.32 7.05 17.34
CA PHE A 5 13.47 7.74 16.76
C PHE A 5 13.60 9.18 17.26
N GLU A 6 12.50 9.91 17.40
CA GLU A 6 12.48 11.30 17.89
C GLU A 6 12.89 11.38 19.37
N GLU A 7 12.45 10.41 20.18
CA GLU A 7 12.77 10.31 21.61
C GLU A 7 14.18 9.76 21.87
N GLY A 8 14.89 9.30 20.84
CA GLY A 8 16.23 8.72 20.99
C GLY A 8 16.23 7.40 21.77
N ALA A 9 15.22 6.57 21.57
CA ALA A 9 15.10 5.28 22.21
C ALA A 9 16.27 4.35 21.88
N ASP A 10 16.57 3.40 22.76
CA ASP A 10 17.64 2.43 22.57
C ASP A 10 17.44 1.61 21.27
N ARG A 11 18.55 1.27 20.62
CA ARG A 11 18.58 0.45 19.40
C ARG A 11 17.79 -0.86 19.57
N SER A 12 17.90 -1.53 20.70
CA SER A 12 17.17 -2.77 20.97
C SER A 12 15.66 -2.59 20.92
N VAL A 13 15.15 -1.53 21.55
CA VAL A 13 13.70 -1.21 21.59
C VAL A 13 13.18 -0.94 20.17
N ILE A 14 13.92 -0.14 19.39
CA ILE A 14 13.54 0.15 18.01
C ILE A 14 13.63 -1.11 17.15
N THR A 15 14.66 -1.95 17.33
CA THR A 15 14.80 -3.20 16.59
C THR A 15 13.65 -4.17 16.87
N ASP A 16 13.15 -4.24 18.10
CA ASP A 16 11.99 -5.06 18.45
C ASP A 16 10.73 -4.59 17.69
N GLU A 17 10.53 -3.29 17.57
CA GLU A 17 9.41 -2.75 16.79
C GLU A 17 9.59 -2.94 15.29
N LEU A 18 10.82 -2.83 14.76
CA LEU A 18 11.13 -3.15 13.36
C LEU A 18 10.90 -4.63 13.06
N ASN A 19 11.21 -5.53 14.00
CA ASN A 19 10.90 -6.96 13.84
C ASN A 19 9.39 -7.21 13.75
N LYS A 20 8.58 -6.50 14.55
CA LYS A 20 7.11 -6.58 14.42
C LYS A 20 6.65 -6.03 13.07
N LEU A 21 7.25 -4.91 12.61
CA LEU A 21 6.91 -4.31 11.30
C LEU A 21 7.19 -5.26 10.13
N ARG A 22 8.08 -6.25 10.27
CA ARG A 22 8.32 -7.26 9.21
C ARG A 22 7.06 -8.02 8.82
N ASP A 23 6.04 -8.10 9.67
CA ASP A 23 4.76 -8.73 9.35
C ASP A 23 4.02 -7.98 8.22
N VAL A 24 4.43 -6.75 7.86
CA VAL A 24 3.94 -6.05 6.67
C VAL A 24 4.15 -6.86 5.39
N SER A 25 5.10 -7.80 5.39
CA SER A 25 5.31 -8.75 4.30
C SER A 25 4.06 -9.56 3.96
N ILE A 26 3.22 -9.86 4.95
CA ILE A 26 1.93 -10.55 4.77
C ILE A 26 0.97 -9.65 3.98
N HIS A 27 0.91 -8.37 4.35
CA HIS A 27 0.10 -7.38 3.63
C HIS A 27 0.54 -7.23 2.17
N TYR A 28 1.85 -7.12 1.93
CA TYR A 28 2.39 -7.02 0.58
C TYR A 28 2.17 -8.28 -0.25
N ALA A 29 2.22 -9.48 0.37
CA ALA A 29 1.84 -10.71 -0.31
C ALA A 29 0.37 -10.70 -0.74
N LYS A 30 -0.56 -10.38 0.18
CA LYS A 30 -1.99 -10.24 -0.14
C LYS A 30 -2.23 -9.27 -1.31
N LYS A 31 -1.58 -8.13 -1.25
CA LYS A 31 -1.67 -7.09 -2.29
C LYS A 31 -1.17 -7.60 -3.64
N GLY A 32 -0.01 -8.22 -3.66
CA GLY A 32 0.62 -8.77 -4.87
C GLY A 32 -0.19 -9.91 -5.49
N ASP A 33 -0.51 -10.91 -4.69
CA ASP A 33 -1.10 -12.15 -5.17
C ASP A 33 -2.58 -11.98 -5.54
N ILE A 34 -3.31 -11.12 -4.86
CA ILE A 34 -4.74 -10.94 -5.06
C ILE A 34 -5.02 -9.67 -5.88
N ILE A 35 -4.71 -8.50 -5.33
CA ILE A 35 -5.13 -7.21 -5.90
C ILE A 35 -4.45 -6.95 -7.25
N TYR A 36 -3.12 -7.06 -7.32
CA TYR A 36 -2.40 -6.82 -8.57
C TYR A 36 -2.73 -7.87 -9.63
N THR A 37 -2.99 -9.10 -9.23
CA THR A 37 -3.38 -10.18 -10.13
C THR A 37 -4.73 -9.89 -10.79
N ILE A 38 -5.73 -9.43 -10.05
CA ILE A 38 -7.03 -9.04 -10.61
C ILE A 38 -6.88 -7.82 -11.53
N LEU A 39 -6.21 -6.76 -11.08
CA LEU A 39 -5.98 -5.55 -11.88
C LEU A 39 -5.30 -5.87 -13.21
N LYS A 40 -4.25 -6.68 -13.19
CA LYS A 40 -3.49 -7.06 -14.38
C LYS A 40 -4.28 -7.99 -15.31
N SER A 41 -4.85 -9.07 -14.76
CA SER A 41 -5.44 -10.13 -15.59
C SER A 41 -6.79 -9.77 -16.18
N ARG A 42 -7.57 -8.93 -15.50
CA ARG A 42 -8.95 -8.61 -15.93
C ARG A 42 -9.11 -7.21 -16.49
N TYR A 43 -8.27 -6.27 -16.08
CA TYR A 43 -8.41 -4.86 -16.44
C TYR A 43 -7.22 -4.27 -17.18
N ASP A 44 -6.15 -5.08 -17.38
CA ASP A 44 -4.89 -4.63 -18.03
C ASP A 44 -4.25 -3.39 -17.34
N VAL A 45 -4.52 -3.22 -16.07
CA VAL A 45 -3.94 -2.13 -15.25
C VAL A 45 -2.66 -2.62 -14.60
N THR A 46 -1.51 -2.21 -15.14
CA THR A 46 -0.18 -2.70 -14.70
C THR A 46 0.72 -1.60 -14.14
N GLY A 47 0.60 -0.37 -14.62
CA GLY A 47 1.54 0.71 -14.31
C GLY A 47 1.78 0.94 -12.81
N PRO A 48 0.74 1.27 -12.01
CA PRO A 48 0.91 1.46 -10.57
C PRO A 48 1.35 0.19 -9.83
N SER A 49 0.81 -0.98 -10.21
CA SER A 49 1.10 -2.25 -9.55
C SER A 49 2.57 -2.68 -9.75
N ASP A 50 3.13 -2.55 -10.94
CA ASP A 50 4.50 -2.98 -11.21
C ASP A 50 5.52 -2.14 -10.41
N VAL A 51 5.30 -0.83 -10.29
CA VAL A 51 6.15 0.06 -9.48
C VAL A 51 6.01 -0.24 -8.00
N MET A 52 4.77 -0.38 -7.50
CA MET A 52 4.53 -0.62 -6.08
C MET A 52 5.03 -2.00 -5.65
N TRP A 53 4.94 -3.01 -6.50
CA TRP A 53 5.49 -4.34 -6.24
C TRP A 53 6.99 -4.29 -5.98
N THR A 54 7.74 -3.59 -6.83
CA THR A 54 9.20 -3.43 -6.65
C THR A 54 9.52 -2.77 -5.31
N VAL A 55 8.78 -1.73 -4.93
CA VAL A 55 8.97 -1.03 -3.66
C VAL A 55 8.61 -1.93 -2.46
N ASP A 56 7.57 -2.76 -2.58
CA ASP A 56 7.21 -3.75 -1.54
C ASP A 56 8.35 -4.74 -1.28
N ASP A 57 8.99 -5.24 -2.34
CA ASP A 57 10.13 -6.13 -2.24
C ASP A 57 11.33 -5.44 -1.58
N GLU A 58 11.62 -4.21 -2.00
CA GLU A 58 12.70 -3.42 -1.41
C GLU A 58 12.46 -3.13 0.08
N ILE A 59 11.24 -2.79 0.50
CA ILE A 59 10.91 -2.59 1.92
C ILE A 59 11.10 -3.90 2.70
N ARG A 60 10.67 -5.04 2.17
CA ARG A 60 10.87 -6.34 2.82
C ARG A 60 12.34 -6.67 3.02
N ASP A 61 13.17 -6.43 2.01
CA ASP A 61 14.59 -6.71 2.07
C ASP A 61 15.32 -5.74 3.01
N GLU A 62 14.97 -4.46 2.99
CA GLU A 62 15.53 -3.47 3.90
C GLU A 62 15.14 -3.74 5.37
N LEU A 63 13.88 -4.10 5.65
CA LEU A 63 13.46 -4.51 7.00
C LEU A 63 14.24 -5.72 7.50
N ARG A 64 14.49 -6.72 6.65
CA ARG A 64 15.35 -7.86 6.98
C ARG A 64 16.75 -7.40 7.34
N ARG A 65 17.34 -6.52 6.52
CA ARG A 65 18.70 -6.04 6.69
C ARG A 65 18.91 -5.22 7.97
N VAL A 66 17.95 -4.36 8.33
CA VAL A 66 18.06 -3.54 9.55
C VAL A 66 17.81 -4.34 10.83
N THR A 67 17.24 -5.55 10.71
CA THR A 67 16.96 -6.44 11.84
C THR A 67 17.93 -7.61 11.99
N ASP A 68 18.85 -7.83 11.06
CA ASP A 68 19.81 -8.96 11.09
C ASP A 68 21.03 -8.74 12.02
N GLY A 69 21.20 -7.52 12.52
CA GLY A 69 22.29 -7.17 13.45
C GLY A 69 23.65 -6.94 12.83
N THR A 70 23.78 -6.93 11.49
CA THR A 70 25.07 -6.83 10.78
C THR A 70 25.56 -5.39 10.57
N LEU A 71 24.66 -4.38 10.70
CA LEU A 71 24.98 -2.98 10.43
C LEU A 71 25.62 -2.28 11.64
N SER A 72 26.54 -1.35 11.35
CA SER A 72 27.02 -0.37 12.35
C SER A 72 25.86 0.47 12.92
N ASP A 73 26.05 1.09 14.07
CA ASP A 73 24.97 1.90 14.68
C ASP A 73 24.53 3.07 13.81
N GLU A 74 25.48 3.72 13.13
CA GLU A 74 25.19 4.85 12.23
C GLU A 74 24.42 4.38 11.01
N GLU A 75 24.90 3.37 10.30
CA GLU A 75 24.22 2.81 9.12
C GLU A 75 22.85 2.21 9.49
N TRP A 76 22.75 1.55 10.64
CA TRP A 76 21.50 1.00 11.14
C TRP A 76 20.46 2.11 11.37
N LEU A 77 20.84 3.22 12.03
CA LEU A 77 19.91 4.32 12.33
C LEU A 77 19.39 4.97 11.04
N GLU A 78 20.30 5.25 10.08
CA GLU A 78 19.95 5.85 8.79
C GLU A 78 18.98 4.95 8.01
N LYS A 79 19.36 3.68 7.84
CA LYS A 79 18.55 2.72 7.07
C LYS A 79 17.22 2.40 7.73
N SER A 80 17.19 2.32 9.07
CA SER A 80 15.95 2.08 9.80
C SER A 80 14.96 3.24 9.65
N LYS A 81 15.42 4.48 9.70
CA LYS A 81 14.56 5.64 9.41
C LYS A 81 14.08 5.65 7.96
N ALA A 82 14.95 5.33 7.03
CA ALA A 82 14.61 5.30 5.60
C ALA A 82 13.54 4.23 5.30
N VAL A 83 13.68 3.02 5.81
CA VAL A 83 12.71 1.96 5.55
C VAL A 83 11.35 2.22 6.19
N VAL A 84 11.31 2.79 7.41
CA VAL A 84 10.04 3.18 8.04
C VAL A 84 9.36 4.27 7.24
N LYS A 85 10.10 5.28 6.79
CA LYS A 85 9.55 6.34 5.91
C LYS A 85 8.97 5.75 4.61
N ARG A 86 9.67 4.81 3.97
CA ARG A 86 9.19 4.16 2.74
C ARG A 86 7.92 3.35 2.98
N ALA A 87 7.81 2.68 4.13
CA ALA A 87 6.58 1.97 4.50
C ALA A 87 5.41 2.93 4.71
N ASP A 88 5.62 4.08 5.36
CA ASP A 88 4.61 5.13 5.49
C ASP A 88 4.17 5.70 4.12
N GLU A 89 5.13 5.94 3.23
CA GLU A 89 4.86 6.38 1.86
C GLU A 89 4.08 5.34 1.06
N MET A 90 4.30 4.04 1.31
CA MET A 90 3.54 2.97 0.67
C MET A 90 2.08 2.98 1.14
N ILE A 91 1.81 3.16 2.44
CA ILE A 91 0.45 3.32 2.97
C ILE A 91 -0.27 4.48 2.27
N TYR A 92 0.43 5.60 2.08
CA TYR A 92 -0.13 6.75 1.36
C TYR A 92 -0.47 6.39 -0.10
N LYS A 93 0.44 5.73 -0.83
CA LYS A 93 0.21 5.30 -2.23
C LYS A 93 -0.95 4.32 -2.35
N GLU A 94 -1.05 3.37 -1.44
CA GLU A 94 -2.17 2.43 -1.41
C GLU A 94 -3.51 3.14 -1.22
N SER A 95 -3.57 4.04 -0.24
CA SER A 95 -4.80 4.75 0.10
C SER A 95 -5.26 5.74 -0.97
N ASN A 96 -4.31 6.37 -1.69
CA ASN A 96 -4.62 7.45 -2.62
C ASN A 96 -4.53 7.04 -4.10
N ILE A 97 -3.91 5.91 -4.42
CA ILE A 97 -3.76 5.44 -5.80
C ILE A 97 -4.36 4.05 -5.97
N LEU A 98 -3.84 3.03 -5.26
CA LEU A 98 -4.20 1.65 -5.50
C LEU A 98 -5.68 1.37 -5.17
N PHE A 99 -6.12 1.67 -3.94
CA PHE A 99 -7.49 1.39 -3.53
C PHE A 99 -8.54 2.19 -4.30
N PRO A 100 -8.34 3.48 -4.64
CA PRO A 100 -9.23 4.18 -5.58
C PRO A 100 -9.33 3.52 -6.94
N ILE A 101 -8.23 3.01 -7.49
CA ILE A 101 -8.25 2.25 -8.75
C ILE A 101 -9.08 0.97 -8.57
N CYS A 102 -8.86 0.20 -7.51
CA CYS A 102 -9.64 -1.00 -7.23
C CYS A 102 -11.15 -0.69 -7.11
N VAL A 103 -11.52 0.37 -6.40
CA VAL A 103 -12.92 0.80 -6.27
C VAL A 103 -13.53 1.19 -7.62
N GLN A 104 -12.74 1.76 -8.51
CA GLN A 104 -13.20 2.13 -9.85
C GLN A 104 -13.45 0.92 -10.75
N PHE A 105 -12.59 -0.09 -10.68
CA PHE A 105 -12.60 -1.21 -11.62
C PHE A 105 -13.31 -2.46 -11.10
N PHE A 106 -13.14 -2.80 -9.81
CA PHE A 106 -13.64 -4.05 -9.27
C PHE A 106 -15.16 -4.05 -9.14
N LYS A 107 -15.75 -5.16 -9.55
CA LYS A 107 -17.17 -5.46 -9.37
C LYS A 107 -17.43 -6.11 -8.01
N ASP A 108 -18.68 -6.16 -7.60
CA ASP A 108 -19.09 -6.78 -6.32
C ASP A 108 -18.57 -8.22 -6.19
N GLU A 109 -18.63 -9.02 -7.28
CA GLU A 109 -18.17 -10.40 -7.32
C GLU A 109 -16.66 -10.53 -7.09
N GLU A 110 -15.88 -9.55 -7.57
CA GLU A 110 -14.42 -9.54 -7.39
C GLU A 110 -14.05 -9.14 -5.97
N TRP A 111 -14.80 -8.23 -5.35
CA TRP A 111 -14.62 -7.94 -3.93
C TRP A 111 -14.98 -9.15 -3.04
N GLU A 112 -16.00 -9.94 -3.41
CA GLU A 112 -16.33 -11.21 -2.72
C GLU A 112 -15.19 -12.24 -2.91
N GLU A 113 -14.56 -12.30 -4.08
CA GLU A 113 -13.40 -13.16 -4.36
C GLU A 113 -12.20 -12.72 -3.51
N VAL A 114 -11.86 -11.43 -3.51
CA VAL A 114 -10.83 -10.85 -2.64
C VAL A 114 -11.07 -11.23 -1.18
N GLY A 115 -12.29 -11.07 -0.68
CA GLY A 115 -12.65 -11.41 0.71
C GLY A 115 -12.48 -12.88 1.04
N ARG A 116 -12.69 -13.80 0.08
CA ARG A 116 -12.43 -15.24 0.25
C ARG A 116 -10.94 -15.53 0.27
N ASP A 117 -10.20 -14.99 -0.70
CA ASP A 117 -8.78 -15.29 -0.89
C ASP A 117 -7.93 -14.72 0.24
N LEU A 118 -8.35 -13.60 0.84
CA LEU A 118 -7.70 -13.03 2.03
C LEU A 118 -7.67 -13.98 3.23
N LYS A 119 -8.59 -14.94 3.32
CA LYS A 119 -8.65 -15.93 4.40
C LYS A 119 -7.53 -16.98 4.33
N GLU A 120 -6.87 -17.10 3.18
CA GLU A 120 -5.72 -17.99 3.00
C GLU A 120 -4.41 -17.43 3.60
N TYR A 121 -4.42 -16.19 4.06
CA TYR A 121 -3.26 -15.50 4.60
C TYR A 121 -3.42 -15.18 6.09
N ASP A 122 -2.32 -15.16 6.81
CA ASP A 122 -2.26 -14.70 8.19
C ASP A 122 -2.62 -13.21 8.33
N PHE A 123 -2.92 -12.78 9.55
CA PHE A 123 -3.21 -11.37 9.85
C PHE A 123 -1.90 -10.58 9.96
N CYS A 124 -1.80 -9.50 9.16
CA CYS A 124 -0.69 -8.57 9.22
C CYS A 124 -0.89 -7.61 10.41
N LEU A 125 0.01 -7.62 11.40
CA LEU A 125 0.05 -6.68 12.54
C LEU A 125 -1.23 -6.64 13.41
N LEU A 126 -2.25 -7.41 13.09
CA LEU A 126 -3.48 -7.50 13.86
C LEU A 126 -3.34 -8.59 14.92
N LYS A 127 -3.77 -8.29 16.14
CA LYS A 127 -3.77 -9.24 17.27
C LYS A 127 -5.06 -10.05 17.35
N GLU A 128 -6.12 -9.56 16.75
CA GLU A 128 -7.45 -10.14 16.78
C GLU A 128 -7.96 -10.30 15.36
N GLU A 129 -8.80 -11.31 15.17
CA GLU A 129 -9.47 -11.53 13.90
C GLU A 129 -10.31 -10.29 13.57
N PRO A 130 -10.17 -9.70 12.36
CA PRO A 130 -11.00 -8.57 11.97
C PRO A 130 -12.46 -8.99 11.97
N ALA A 131 -13.35 -8.08 12.34
CA ALA A 131 -14.78 -8.30 12.25
C ALA A 131 -15.15 -8.84 10.87
N GLU A 132 -16.05 -9.85 10.81
CA GLU A 132 -16.52 -10.36 9.53
C GLU A 132 -17.02 -9.20 8.67
N TRP A 133 -16.59 -9.21 7.40
CA TRP A 133 -17.05 -8.23 6.45
C TRP A 133 -18.54 -8.48 6.19
N GLU A 134 -19.38 -7.63 6.78
CA GLU A 134 -20.79 -7.60 6.43
C GLU A 134 -20.91 -6.98 5.03
N LYS A 135 -21.60 -7.67 4.15
CA LYS A 135 -21.89 -7.19 2.79
C LYS A 135 -22.59 -5.85 2.89
N ALA A 136 -21.86 -4.76 2.64
CA ALA A 136 -22.45 -3.43 2.62
C ALA A 136 -23.57 -3.41 1.55
N SER A 137 -24.71 -2.82 1.88
CA SER A 137 -25.80 -2.70 0.91
C SER A 137 -25.33 -1.83 -0.27
N LYS A 138 -25.87 -2.09 -1.48
CA LYS A 138 -25.56 -1.26 -2.67
C LYS A 138 -25.82 0.23 -2.43
N GLU A 139 -26.72 0.56 -1.53
CA GLU A 139 -27.07 1.94 -1.14
C GLU A 139 -25.93 2.63 -0.38
N ASP A 140 -25.16 1.90 0.45
CA ASP A 140 -24.02 2.46 1.19
C ASP A 140 -22.89 2.87 0.27
N TYR A 141 -22.63 2.11 -0.81
CA TYR A 141 -21.60 2.45 -1.80
C TYR A 141 -21.99 3.66 -2.64
N THR A 142 -23.26 3.78 -3.04
CA THR A 142 -23.74 4.92 -3.84
C THR A 142 -23.71 6.22 -3.04
N HIS A 143 -23.99 6.18 -1.74
CA HIS A 143 -23.91 7.35 -0.87
C HIS A 143 -22.48 7.79 -0.55
N ARG A 144 -21.51 6.87 -0.49
CA ARG A 144 -20.10 7.19 -0.31
C ARG A 144 -19.50 7.80 -1.58
N ALA A 145 -19.70 7.18 -2.73
CA ALA A 145 -19.24 7.69 -4.02
C ALA A 145 -19.84 9.06 -4.35
N ALA A 146 -21.13 9.31 -4.00
CA ALA A 146 -21.78 10.60 -4.21
C ALA A 146 -21.29 11.72 -3.26
N LYS A 147 -20.74 11.39 -2.10
CA LYS A 147 -20.13 12.37 -1.17
C LYS A 147 -18.69 12.72 -1.56
N GLU A 148 -17.94 11.76 -2.07
CA GLU A 148 -16.55 11.97 -2.50
C GLU A 148 -16.46 12.57 -3.92
N GLY A 149 -17.41 12.28 -4.79
CA GLY A 149 -17.48 12.78 -6.18
C GLY A 149 -17.84 14.27 -6.33
N LYS A 150 -18.15 15.00 -5.25
CA LYS A 150 -18.47 16.43 -5.33
C LYS A 150 -17.27 17.36 -5.31
N ASN A 151 -16.06 16.86 -5.08
CA ASN A 151 -14.83 17.66 -5.07
C ASN A 151 -13.88 17.44 -6.27
N GLY A 152 -14.32 16.75 -7.31
CA GLY A 152 -13.47 16.43 -8.46
C GLY A 152 -14.24 16.31 -9.76
N ALA A 153 -15.03 17.34 -10.14
CA ALA A 153 -15.52 17.45 -11.50
C ALA A 153 -14.45 18.07 -12.39
N ALA A 154 -13.50 17.28 -12.82
CA ALA A 154 -12.66 17.58 -13.98
C ALA A 154 -12.86 16.45 -15.00
N GLY A 155 -13.05 16.84 -16.24
CA GLY A 155 -13.54 16.00 -17.32
C GLY A 155 -12.76 14.70 -17.57
N ASN A 156 -13.33 13.88 -18.44
CA ASN A 156 -12.83 12.59 -18.96
C ASN A 156 -11.51 12.67 -19.73
N ASP A 157 -10.52 13.43 -19.25
CA ASP A 157 -9.19 13.49 -19.86
C ASP A 157 -8.32 12.41 -19.19
N GLU A 158 -8.33 11.22 -19.80
CA GLU A 158 -7.39 10.15 -19.43
C GLU A 158 -6.04 10.39 -20.11
N VAL A 159 -4.96 10.29 -19.34
CA VAL A 159 -3.60 10.27 -19.87
C VAL A 159 -3.23 8.83 -20.21
N ILE A 160 -3.01 8.56 -21.49
CA ILE A 160 -2.69 7.22 -22.01
C ILE A 160 -1.18 7.04 -22.05
N PHE A 161 -0.69 5.99 -21.39
CA PHE A 161 0.70 5.56 -21.42
C PHE A 161 0.84 4.26 -22.24
N ALA A 162 2.06 3.88 -22.58
CA ALA A 162 2.34 2.62 -23.27
C ALA A 162 1.93 1.37 -22.45
N LEU A 163 1.78 1.51 -21.13
CA LEU A 163 1.47 0.42 -20.20
C LEU A 163 0.12 0.60 -19.48
N GLY A 164 -0.77 1.49 -19.93
CA GLY A 164 -2.08 1.72 -19.33
C GLY A 164 -2.52 3.17 -19.41
N HIS A 165 -3.56 3.51 -18.65
CA HIS A 165 -4.10 4.88 -18.59
C HIS A 165 -4.28 5.33 -17.14
N MET A 166 -4.23 6.63 -16.92
CA MET A 166 -4.43 7.26 -15.60
C MET A 166 -5.21 8.56 -15.79
N THR A 167 -6.05 8.89 -14.80
CA THR A 167 -6.64 10.22 -14.75
C THR A 167 -5.58 11.26 -14.39
N PRO A 168 -5.73 12.54 -14.78
CA PRO A 168 -4.82 13.61 -14.39
C PRO A 168 -4.62 13.70 -12.88
N TYR A 169 -5.64 13.44 -12.08
CA TYR A 169 -5.58 13.40 -10.62
C TYR A 169 -4.68 12.27 -10.10
N GLN A 170 -4.80 11.08 -10.69
CA GLN A 170 -3.94 9.93 -10.33
C GLN A 170 -2.49 10.18 -10.72
N LEU A 171 -2.28 10.80 -11.89
CA LEU A 171 -0.94 11.20 -12.34
C LEU A 171 -0.32 12.26 -11.41
N GLU A 172 -1.09 13.28 -11.01
CA GLU A 172 -0.65 14.32 -10.09
C GLU A 172 -0.30 13.72 -8.72
N ALA A 173 -1.14 12.84 -8.16
CA ALA A 173 -0.87 12.16 -6.90
C ALA A 173 0.40 11.30 -6.98
N MET A 174 0.62 10.60 -8.10
CA MET A 174 1.83 9.81 -8.32
C MET A 174 3.08 10.70 -8.43
N LEU A 175 3.02 11.78 -9.19
CA LEU A 175 4.15 12.73 -9.35
C LEU A 175 4.51 13.43 -8.05
N ASN A 176 3.53 13.79 -7.24
CA ASN A 176 3.76 14.43 -5.93
C ASN A 176 4.36 13.47 -4.88
N THR A 177 4.32 12.15 -5.12
CA THR A 177 4.92 11.15 -4.23
C THR A 177 6.30 10.69 -4.66
N ILE A 178 6.75 11.05 -5.86
CA ILE A 178 8.13 10.80 -6.33
C ILE A 178 8.98 11.99 -5.88
N PRO A 179 9.97 11.81 -4.99
CA PRO A 179 10.91 12.88 -4.69
C PRO A 179 11.70 13.17 -5.96
N LEU A 180 11.36 14.29 -6.61
CA LEU A 180 12.18 14.85 -7.68
C LEU A 180 13.36 15.52 -6.99
N GLU A 181 14.46 14.82 -6.85
CA GLU A 181 15.75 15.46 -6.58
C GLU A 181 16.15 16.19 -7.86
N LEU A 182 16.06 17.54 -7.81
CA LEU A 182 16.64 18.46 -8.78
C LEU A 182 18.09 18.74 -8.42
#